data_e80a7381bfdd49131d24a8353a7fd2a8
#
_entry.id   e80a7381bfdd49131d24a8353a7fd2a8
#
_cell.length_a   1.000
_cell.length_b   1.000
_cell.length_c   1.000
_cell.angle_alpha   90.00
_cell.angle_beta   90.00
_cell.angle_gamma   90.00
#
_symmetry.space_group_name_H-M   'P 1'
#
loop_
_entity.id
_entity.type
_entity.pdbx_description
1 polymer ?
#
loop_
_entity_poly.entity_id
_entity_poly.type
_entity_poly.pdbx_seq_one_letter_code
_entity_poly.pdbx_strand_id
1 'polypeptide(L)'
;MSVSAEQCELPPRTRVLHLAQPVEGGVARVVTDLVRAQRADGLDVHLACPSGGTLGEQAARQGAFVHEWYAGRAPGPALRAETAGLRRVIDAVRPDLLHLHSAKAGLAARLAVRGALPTVFQPHAWSFEAAGGPVGAFARHWERYGARWADRLLCVSEAERRTGEQAGVRGEFAVLPNGVDLTAFRPEGGRYAYGDGAPLVVCVGRLCRQKGQDVLLRAWPAVREAVPGARLVLVGDGPDEAALRQQAGAGVEFAGAARDCARWYRAADLVVLPSRWEGMALAPLEAMACGRALVLTDTGGARESLPRAALAYSLVPPEAPGALTAALTHLLRTPALRAELAAAGLAHVRAHHDVRRTARAVSALYGGLLARTPRTTPPGPRGTAAGTRPPRESMTS
;
A
#
# COMPACT_ATOMS: atom_id res chain seq x y z
N MET A 1 3.42 8.24 26.91
CA MET A 1 4.77 7.85 27.35
C MET A 1 5.62 7.76 26.10
N SER A 2 6.55 8.71 25.93
CA SER A 2 7.48 8.76 24.81
C SER A 2 8.53 7.66 25.01
N VAL A 3 8.48 6.62 24.20
CA VAL A 3 9.56 5.63 24.14
C VAL A 3 10.67 6.31 23.35
N SER A 4 11.76 6.64 24.03
CA SER A 4 13.02 7.02 23.41
C SER A 4 13.41 5.91 22.44
N ALA A 5 13.43 6.25 21.15
CA ALA A 5 13.91 5.37 20.09
C ALA A 5 15.45 5.28 20.22
N GLU A 6 15.93 4.36 21.04
CA GLU A 6 17.22 3.76 20.79
C GLU A 6 17.10 3.10 19.42
N GLN A 7 17.81 3.65 18.45
CA GLN A 7 17.87 3.16 17.09
C GLN A 7 18.49 1.76 17.15
N CYS A 8 17.65 0.72 17.23
CA CYS A 8 18.11 -0.64 17.07
C CYS A 8 18.43 -0.81 15.58
N GLU A 9 19.69 -0.54 15.21
CA GLU A 9 20.16 -0.73 13.84
C GLU A 9 20.01 -2.20 13.45
N LEU A 10 19.47 -2.42 12.27
CA LEU A 10 19.38 -3.77 11.72
C LEU A 10 20.80 -4.33 11.49
N PRO A 11 21.06 -5.61 11.83
CA PRO A 11 22.31 -6.24 11.48
C PRO A 11 22.55 -6.13 9.97
N PRO A 12 23.78 -5.83 9.52
CA PRO A 12 24.13 -5.82 8.11
C PRO A 12 23.72 -7.14 7.44
N ARG A 13 23.18 -7.05 6.22
CA ARG A 13 22.68 -8.20 5.44
C ARG A 13 21.48 -8.92 6.07
N THR A 14 20.72 -8.28 6.96
CA THR A 14 19.42 -8.84 7.36
C THR A 14 18.59 -9.15 6.13
N ARG A 15 18.13 -10.40 6.03
CA ARG A 15 17.35 -10.87 4.88
C ARG A 15 15.87 -10.72 5.14
N VAL A 16 15.23 -9.83 4.35
CA VAL A 16 13.81 -9.55 4.43
C VAL A 16 13.12 -10.14 3.22
N LEU A 17 12.07 -10.95 3.43
CA LEU A 17 11.20 -11.41 2.37
C LEU A 17 9.87 -10.67 2.43
N HIS A 18 9.64 -9.77 1.47
CA HIS A 18 8.35 -9.17 1.22
C HIS A 18 7.45 -10.13 0.44
N LEU A 19 6.17 -10.16 0.81
CA LEU A 19 5.15 -10.95 0.11
C LEU A 19 3.99 -10.04 -0.25
N ALA A 20 3.69 -9.94 -1.54
CA ALA A 20 2.59 -9.11 -2.03
C ALA A 20 1.83 -9.84 -3.15
N GLN A 21 0.48 -9.84 -3.06
CA GLN A 21 -0.36 -10.35 -4.14
C GLN A 21 -0.74 -9.25 -5.13
N PRO A 22 -1.12 -8.02 -4.70
CA PRO A 22 -1.34 -6.94 -5.66
C PRO A 22 -0.02 -6.55 -6.33
N VAL A 23 0.05 -6.76 -7.64
CA VAL A 23 1.24 -6.45 -8.45
C VAL A 23 1.19 -5.06 -9.08
N GLU A 24 0.09 -4.32 -8.81
CA GLU A 24 -0.16 -2.96 -9.30
C GLU A 24 -0.85 -2.10 -8.24
N GLY A 25 -0.88 -0.78 -8.47
CA GLY A 25 -1.57 0.19 -7.62
C GLY A 25 -0.79 0.56 -6.35
N GLY A 26 -1.52 1.03 -5.33
CA GLY A 26 -0.92 1.62 -4.13
C GLY A 26 -0.04 0.65 -3.35
N VAL A 27 -0.48 -0.59 -3.15
CA VAL A 27 0.31 -1.62 -2.41
C VAL A 27 1.62 -1.92 -3.13
N ALA A 28 1.57 -2.12 -4.46
CA ALA A 28 2.77 -2.35 -5.25
C ALA A 28 3.76 -1.17 -5.15
N ARG A 29 3.25 0.07 -5.13
CA ARG A 29 4.06 1.26 -4.92
C ARG A 29 4.72 1.28 -3.55
N VAL A 30 3.97 1.04 -2.48
CA VAL A 30 4.52 0.97 -1.11
C VAL A 30 5.62 -0.07 -1.01
N VAL A 31 5.41 -1.27 -1.57
CA VAL A 31 6.41 -2.33 -1.56
C VAL A 31 7.66 -1.93 -2.34
N THR A 32 7.51 -1.35 -3.53
CA THR A 32 8.65 -0.88 -4.35
C THR A 32 9.47 0.20 -3.62
N ASP A 33 8.80 1.12 -2.95
CA ASP A 33 9.46 2.20 -2.22
C ASP A 33 10.21 1.67 -0.97
N LEU A 34 9.62 0.70 -0.25
CA LEU A 34 10.31 0.00 0.85
C LEU A 34 11.53 -0.77 0.35
N VAL A 35 11.39 -1.55 -0.72
CA VAL A 35 12.49 -2.29 -1.37
C VAL A 35 13.63 -1.34 -1.71
N ARG A 36 13.33 -0.21 -2.37
CA ARG A 36 14.33 0.79 -2.76
C ARG A 36 15.10 1.31 -1.55
N ALA A 37 14.40 1.72 -0.49
CA ALA A 37 15.02 2.26 0.71
C ALA A 37 15.86 1.21 1.44
N GLN A 38 15.33 0.01 1.64
CA GLN A 38 16.00 -1.09 2.34
C GLN A 38 17.24 -1.59 1.59
N ARG A 39 17.19 -1.64 0.25
CA ARG A 39 18.38 -1.94 -0.57
C ARG A 39 19.46 -0.86 -0.44
N ALA A 40 19.05 0.41 -0.41
CA ALA A 40 19.98 1.51 -0.17
C ALA A 40 20.63 1.45 1.24
N ASP A 41 19.88 0.94 2.23
CA ASP A 41 20.38 0.71 3.59
C ASP A 41 21.18 -0.62 3.73
N GLY A 42 21.43 -1.35 2.63
CA GLY A 42 22.27 -2.55 2.61
C GLY A 42 21.60 -3.85 3.04
N LEU A 43 20.28 -3.88 3.16
CA LEU A 43 19.54 -5.12 3.47
C LEU A 43 19.54 -6.08 2.29
N ASP A 44 19.46 -7.38 2.59
CA ASP A 44 19.25 -8.46 1.60
C ASP A 44 17.74 -8.60 1.37
N VAL A 45 17.23 -7.94 0.32
CA VAL A 45 15.79 -7.81 0.10
C VAL A 45 15.32 -8.76 -0.98
N HIS A 46 14.35 -9.60 -0.61
CA HIS A 46 13.64 -10.53 -1.49
C HIS A 46 12.16 -10.13 -1.60
N LEU A 47 11.55 -10.41 -2.74
CA LEU A 47 10.13 -10.21 -2.98
C LEU A 47 9.51 -11.46 -3.59
N ALA A 48 8.44 -11.99 -2.98
CA ALA A 48 7.58 -12.99 -3.58
C ALA A 48 6.26 -12.36 -4.04
N CYS A 49 5.96 -12.43 -5.33
CA CYS A 49 4.74 -11.89 -5.91
C CYS A 49 4.32 -12.71 -7.14
N PRO A 50 3.05 -12.62 -7.59
CA PRO A 50 2.64 -13.15 -8.88
C PRO A 50 3.42 -12.51 -10.03
N SER A 51 3.58 -13.27 -11.12
CA SER A 51 4.05 -12.75 -12.40
C SER A 51 3.02 -11.79 -13.01
N GLY A 52 3.48 -10.92 -13.89
CA GLY A 52 2.69 -9.84 -14.50
C GLY A 52 2.63 -8.59 -13.62
N GLY A 53 2.02 -7.54 -14.14
CA GLY A 53 2.00 -6.22 -13.51
C GLY A 53 3.40 -5.58 -13.39
N THR A 54 3.50 -4.53 -12.61
CA THR A 54 4.72 -3.71 -12.53
C THR A 54 5.61 -3.99 -11.33
N LEU A 55 5.08 -4.64 -10.27
CA LEU A 55 5.76 -4.77 -8.98
C LEU A 55 7.09 -5.55 -9.09
N GLY A 56 7.05 -6.76 -9.67
CA GLY A 56 8.24 -7.61 -9.76
C GLY A 56 9.38 -6.93 -10.54
N GLU A 57 9.05 -6.35 -11.69
CA GLU A 57 10.00 -5.64 -12.53
C GLU A 57 10.59 -4.40 -11.82
N GLN A 58 9.74 -3.61 -11.18
CA GLN A 58 10.19 -2.42 -10.43
C GLN A 58 11.07 -2.80 -9.25
N ALA A 59 10.71 -3.81 -8.48
CA ALA A 59 11.52 -4.30 -7.36
C ALA A 59 12.88 -4.84 -7.83
N ALA A 60 12.92 -5.59 -8.94
CA ALA A 60 14.17 -6.07 -9.53
C ALA A 60 15.09 -4.93 -9.96
N ARG A 61 14.55 -3.86 -10.58
CA ARG A 61 15.30 -2.65 -10.91
C ARG A 61 15.89 -1.94 -9.68
N GLN A 62 15.25 -2.08 -8.51
CA GLN A 62 15.76 -1.58 -7.24
C GLN A 62 16.75 -2.53 -6.56
N GLY A 63 17.09 -3.67 -7.20
CA GLY A 63 18.06 -4.64 -6.72
C GLY A 63 17.51 -5.70 -5.78
N ALA A 64 16.20 -5.89 -5.69
CA ALA A 64 15.62 -7.01 -4.96
C ALA A 64 15.70 -8.31 -5.75
N PHE A 65 15.82 -9.44 -5.04
CA PHE A 65 15.65 -10.77 -5.61
C PHE A 65 14.18 -11.11 -5.70
N VAL A 66 13.65 -11.25 -6.92
CA VAL A 66 12.23 -11.52 -7.16
C VAL A 66 11.99 -13.02 -7.34
N HIS A 67 11.01 -13.54 -6.60
CA HIS A 67 10.57 -14.93 -6.63
C HIS A 67 9.11 -14.97 -7.12
N GLU A 68 8.86 -15.78 -8.12
CA GLU A 68 7.51 -15.96 -8.61
C GLU A 68 6.69 -16.77 -7.60
N TRP A 69 5.53 -16.26 -7.26
CA TRP A 69 4.56 -16.91 -6.39
C TRP A 69 3.17 -16.86 -7.02
N TYR A 70 2.72 -17.97 -7.55
CA TYR A 70 1.40 -18.06 -8.16
C TYR A 70 0.32 -17.92 -7.09
N ALA A 71 -0.40 -16.80 -7.11
CA ALA A 71 -1.49 -16.52 -6.19
C ALA A 71 -2.62 -15.77 -6.88
N GLY A 72 -3.80 -16.35 -6.82
CA GLY A 72 -5.03 -15.67 -7.25
C GLY A 72 -5.39 -14.52 -6.30
N ARG A 73 -6.17 -13.56 -6.77
CA ARG A 73 -6.56 -12.39 -5.97
C ARG A 73 -7.48 -12.76 -4.81
N ALA A 74 -8.47 -13.61 -5.05
CA ALA A 74 -9.41 -14.10 -4.04
C ALA A 74 -8.94 -15.42 -3.43
N PRO A 75 -9.29 -15.73 -2.16
CA PRO A 75 -9.17 -17.08 -1.63
C PRO A 75 -9.99 -18.07 -2.45
N GLY A 76 -9.45 -19.28 -2.70
CA GLY A 76 -10.12 -20.31 -3.48
C GLY A 76 -9.47 -21.67 -3.31
N PRO A 77 -9.86 -22.69 -4.10
CA PRO A 77 -9.34 -24.05 -4.03
C PRO A 77 -7.82 -24.14 -4.17
N ALA A 78 -7.21 -23.21 -4.91
CA ALA A 78 -5.77 -23.12 -5.11
C ALA A 78 -4.97 -22.74 -3.85
N LEU A 79 -5.62 -22.29 -2.76
CA LEU A 79 -4.93 -21.78 -1.56
C LEU A 79 -3.92 -22.76 -0.98
N ARG A 80 -4.21 -24.08 -1.02
CA ARG A 80 -3.25 -25.12 -0.56
C ARG A 80 -1.99 -25.12 -1.42
N ALA A 81 -2.13 -25.08 -2.74
CA ALA A 81 -0.99 -25.07 -3.67
C ALA A 81 -0.21 -23.75 -3.56
N GLU A 82 -0.90 -22.61 -3.42
CA GLU A 82 -0.30 -21.30 -3.20
C GLU A 82 0.52 -21.26 -1.90
N THR A 83 -0.01 -21.84 -0.81
CA THR A 83 0.68 -21.95 0.48
C THR A 83 1.91 -22.85 0.39
N ALA A 84 1.79 -23.99 -0.30
CA ALA A 84 2.91 -24.91 -0.51
C ALA A 84 4.00 -24.30 -1.40
N GLY A 85 3.61 -23.57 -2.45
CA GLY A 85 4.53 -22.80 -3.30
C GLY A 85 5.30 -21.77 -2.51
N LEU A 86 4.59 -21.05 -1.65
CA LEU A 86 5.20 -20.03 -0.80
C LEU A 86 6.20 -20.63 0.22
N ARG A 87 5.88 -21.79 0.82
CA ARG A 87 6.84 -22.51 1.68
C ARG A 87 8.14 -22.79 0.96
N ARG A 88 8.09 -23.28 -0.29
CA ARG A 88 9.31 -23.54 -1.08
C ARG A 88 10.15 -22.27 -1.28
N VAL A 89 9.50 -21.12 -1.51
CA VAL A 89 10.20 -19.83 -1.60
C VAL A 89 10.85 -19.48 -0.26
N ILE A 90 10.12 -19.59 0.85
CA ILE A 90 10.64 -19.30 2.20
C ILE A 90 11.81 -20.21 2.55
N ASP A 91 11.72 -21.52 2.27
CA ASP A 91 12.77 -22.48 2.53
C ASP A 91 14.04 -22.22 1.69
N ALA A 92 13.87 -21.77 0.44
CA ALA A 92 14.97 -21.40 -0.45
C ALA A 92 15.65 -20.09 -0.03
N VAL A 93 14.86 -19.07 0.32
CA VAL A 93 15.34 -17.75 0.72
C VAL A 93 15.93 -17.74 2.12
N ARG A 94 15.36 -18.50 3.06
CA ARG A 94 15.68 -18.50 4.49
C ARG A 94 15.73 -17.08 5.07
N PRO A 95 14.61 -16.34 5.03
CA PRO A 95 14.58 -14.96 5.51
C PRO A 95 14.71 -14.89 7.03
N ASP A 96 15.31 -13.80 7.52
CA ASP A 96 15.30 -13.46 8.95
C ASP A 96 13.93 -12.92 9.38
N LEU A 97 13.17 -12.32 8.44
CA LEU A 97 11.88 -11.69 8.68
C LEU A 97 11.00 -11.75 7.43
N LEU A 98 9.69 -11.93 7.66
CA LEU A 98 8.63 -11.81 6.66
C LEU A 98 7.87 -10.50 6.81
N HIS A 99 7.65 -9.77 5.70
CA HIS A 99 6.72 -8.65 5.65
C HIS A 99 5.61 -8.94 4.64
N LEU A 100 4.40 -9.12 5.14
CA LEU A 100 3.23 -9.57 4.39
C LEU A 100 2.36 -8.37 4.03
N HIS A 101 2.17 -8.11 2.74
CA HIS A 101 1.37 -7.00 2.24
C HIS A 101 0.04 -7.48 1.67
N SER A 102 -1.06 -6.94 2.21
CA SER A 102 -2.44 -7.25 1.85
C SER A 102 -2.99 -8.59 2.34
N ALA A 103 -4.31 -8.72 2.22
CA ALA A 103 -5.08 -9.85 2.76
C ALA A 103 -4.62 -11.21 2.20
N LYS A 104 -4.38 -11.32 0.89
CA LYS A 104 -4.03 -12.61 0.26
C LYS A 104 -2.65 -13.09 0.66
N ALA A 105 -1.64 -12.21 0.63
CA ALA A 105 -0.30 -12.54 1.10
C ALA A 105 -0.30 -12.85 2.60
N GLY A 106 -1.04 -12.06 3.39
CA GLY A 106 -1.24 -12.31 4.80
C GLY A 106 -1.91 -13.66 5.10
N LEU A 107 -2.90 -14.07 4.31
CA LEU A 107 -3.55 -15.37 4.47
C LEU A 107 -2.58 -16.52 4.18
N ALA A 108 -1.98 -16.53 2.98
CA ALA A 108 -1.16 -17.64 2.54
C ALA A 108 0.13 -17.80 3.38
N ALA A 109 0.80 -16.69 3.70
CA ALA A 109 2.03 -16.73 4.48
C ALA A 109 1.79 -17.13 5.93
N ARG A 110 0.78 -16.56 6.60
CA ARG A 110 0.46 -16.94 7.99
C ARG A 110 0.08 -18.42 8.10
N LEU A 111 -0.61 -18.98 7.10
CA LEU A 111 -0.86 -20.43 7.01
C LEU A 111 0.42 -21.24 6.73
N ALA A 112 1.36 -20.68 5.95
CA ALA A 112 2.62 -21.36 5.64
C ALA A 112 3.53 -21.47 6.86
N VAL A 113 3.77 -20.37 7.58
CA VAL A 113 4.77 -20.31 8.66
C VAL A 113 4.20 -20.54 10.05
N ARG A 114 2.93 -20.21 10.31
CA ARG A 114 2.25 -20.37 11.59
C ARG A 114 3.04 -19.85 12.80
N GLY A 115 3.68 -18.67 12.62
CA GLY A 115 4.48 -18.04 13.66
C GLY A 115 5.90 -18.62 13.84
N ALA A 116 6.38 -19.48 12.94
CA ALA A 116 7.74 -20.02 13.00
C ALA A 116 8.85 -19.02 12.60
N LEU A 117 8.48 -17.89 12.02
CA LEU A 117 9.40 -16.83 11.59
C LEU A 117 8.88 -15.46 12.06
N PRO A 118 9.78 -14.52 12.41
CA PRO A 118 9.41 -13.15 12.68
C PRO A 118 8.58 -12.57 11.52
N THR A 119 7.36 -12.13 11.82
CA THR A 119 6.37 -11.77 10.80
C THR A 119 5.71 -10.44 11.09
N VAL A 120 5.81 -9.51 10.13
CA VAL A 120 5.04 -8.28 10.08
C VAL A 120 3.89 -8.47 9.08
N PHE A 121 2.67 -8.20 9.49
CA PHE A 121 1.50 -8.20 8.61
C PHE A 121 0.96 -6.79 8.44
N GLN A 122 0.90 -6.32 7.20
CA GLN A 122 0.38 -5.00 6.82
C GLN A 122 -0.85 -5.18 5.91
N PRO A 123 -2.07 -4.93 6.42
CA PRO A 123 -3.31 -5.19 5.69
C PRO A 123 -3.54 -4.27 4.49
N HIS A 124 -3.17 -2.99 4.57
CA HIS A 124 -3.49 -1.94 3.56
C HIS A 124 -4.99 -1.80 3.27
N ALA A 125 -5.81 -1.78 4.26
CA ALA A 125 -7.23 -1.98 4.41
C ALA A 125 -7.56 -3.45 4.75
N TRP A 126 -8.41 -3.64 5.76
CA TRP A 126 -8.75 -4.97 6.23
C TRP A 126 -9.57 -5.76 5.20
N SER A 127 -9.32 -7.07 5.12
CA SER A 127 -10.00 -7.96 4.17
C SER A 127 -11.52 -7.94 4.28
N PHE A 128 -12.05 -7.73 5.48
CA PHE A 128 -13.48 -7.71 5.77
C PHE A 128 -14.18 -6.39 5.40
N GLU A 129 -13.44 -5.32 5.09
CA GLU A 129 -14.02 -4.06 4.60
C GLU A 129 -14.47 -4.18 3.14
N ALA A 130 -13.76 -5.00 2.36
CA ALA A 130 -14.07 -5.24 0.95
C ALA A 130 -15.26 -6.18 0.73
N ALA A 131 -15.65 -6.97 1.73
CA ALA A 131 -16.63 -8.03 1.62
C ALA A 131 -17.77 -7.85 2.62
N GLY A 132 -19.00 -7.97 2.14
CA GLY A 132 -20.20 -7.98 2.99
C GLY A 132 -20.69 -9.40 3.29
N GLY A 133 -21.74 -9.48 4.12
CA GLY A 133 -22.43 -10.74 4.38
C GLY A 133 -21.55 -11.85 4.96
N PRO A 134 -21.82 -13.14 4.62
CA PRO A 134 -21.09 -14.29 5.15
C PRO A 134 -19.59 -14.27 4.84
N VAL A 135 -19.20 -13.76 3.67
CA VAL A 135 -17.79 -13.66 3.27
C VAL A 135 -17.04 -12.67 4.14
N GLY A 136 -17.64 -11.52 4.44
CA GLY A 136 -17.07 -10.53 5.37
C GLY A 136 -16.95 -11.06 6.79
N ALA A 137 -17.96 -11.83 7.26
CA ALA A 137 -17.91 -12.49 8.56
C ALA A 137 -16.78 -13.52 8.64
N PHE A 138 -16.60 -14.34 7.60
CA PHE A 138 -15.49 -15.30 7.51
C PHE A 138 -14.13 -14.59 7.47
N ALA A 139 -13.99 -13.54 6.66
CA ALA A 139 -12.77 -12.74 6.60
C ALA A 139 -12.41 -12.15 7.97
N ARG A 140 -13.40 -11.62 8.69
CA ARG A 140 -13.21 -11.10 10.07
C ARG A 140 -12.77 -12.19 11.03
N HIS A 141 -13.41 -13.37 10.97
CA HIS A 141 -13.01 -14.51 11.79
C HIS A 141 -11.57 -14.95 11.49
N TRP A 142 -11.22 -15.00 10.21
CA TRP A 142 -9.85 -15.31 9.78
C TRP A 142 -8.83 -14.30 10.31
N GLU A 143 -9.09 -13.00 10.21
CA GLU A 143 -8.13 -11.99 10.68
C GLU A 143 -7.91 -12.08 12.20
N ARG A 144 -8.98 -12.34 12.97
CA ARG A 144 -8.87 -12.61 14.42
C ARG A 144 -8.01 -13.84 14.71
N TYR A 145 -8.23 -14.91 13.97
CA TYR A 145 -7.50 -16.16 14.14
C TYR A 145 -6.05 -16.05 13.67
N GLY A 146 -5.83 -15.50 12.49
CA GLY A 146 -4.51 -15.41 11.84
C GLY A 146 -3.56 -14.39 12.49
N ALA A 147 -4.12 -13.41 13.24
CA ALA A 147 -3.31 -12.40 13.93
C ALA A 147 -2.28 -13.00 14.90
N ARG A 148 -2.58 -14.15 15.50
CA ARG A 148 -1.64 -14.88 16.40
C ARG A 148 -0.33 -15.30 15.76
N TRP A 149 -0.26 -15.29 14.44
CA TRP A 149 0.90 -15.68 13.64
C TRP A 149 1.62 -14.48 13.02
N ALA A 150 1.34 -13.29 13.52
CA ALA A 150 2.07 -12.07 13.19
C ALA A 150 2.60 -11.44 14.47
N ASP A 151 3.89 -11.18 14.52
CA ASP A 151 4.53 -10.52 15.67
C ASP A 151 4.23 -9.02 15.70
N ARG A 152 3.89 -8.45 14.53
CA ARG A 152 3.42 -7.07 14.39
C ARG A 152 2.30 -6.98 13.37
N LEU A 153 1.26 -6.23 13.75
CA LEU A 153 0.19 -5.79 12.86
C LEU A 153 0.47 -4.33 12.51
N LEU A 154 1.00 -4.09 11.31
CA LEU A 154 1.42 -2.77 10.87
C LEU A 154 0.28 -2.09 10.12
N CYS A 155 -0.35 -1.12 10.76
CA CYS A 155 -1.41 -0.31 10.16
C CYS A 155 -0.85 0.97 9.55
N VAL A 156 -1.47 1.44 8.46
CA VAL A 156 -1.09 2.69 7.79
C VAL A 156 -1.81 3.92 8.34
N SER A 157 -2.74 3.72 9.29
CA SER A 157 -3.47 4.79 9.99
C SER A 157 -3.99 4.32 11.33
N GLU A 158 -4.26 5.26 12.22
CA GLU A 158 -4.96 4.99 13.48
C GLU A 158 -6.39 4.51 13.24
N ALA A 159 -7.04 4.98 12.16
CA ALA A 159 -8.35 4.49 11.76
C ALA A 159 -8.29 3.01 11.39
N GLU A 160 -7.29 2.58 10.61
CA GLU A 160 -7.11 1.16 10.25
C GLU A 160 -6.86 0.29 11.50
N ARG A 161 -6.03 0.77 12.45
CA ARG A 161 -5.81 0.10 13.73
C ARG A 161 -7.12 -0.07 14.50
N ARG A 162 -7.88 1.03 14.69
CA ARG A 162 -9.18 0.99 15.40
C ARG A 162 -10.18 0.05 14.73
N THR A 163 -10.24 0.05 13.39
CA THR A 163 -11.09 -0.88 12.62
C THR A 163 -10.73 -2.34 12.91
N GLY A 164 -9.44 -2.66 12.97
CA GLY A 164 -8.97 -4.00 13.36
C GLY A 164 -9.36 -4.37 14.80
N GLU A 165 -9.11 -3.48 15.76
CA GLU A 165 -9.45 -3.69 17.18
C GLU A 165 -10.96 -3.85 17.38
N GLN A 166 -11.77 -3.01 16.77
CA GLN A 166 -13.25 -3.10 16.81
C GLN A 166 -13.76 -4.39 16.16
N ALA A 167 -13.07 -4.86 15.12
CA ALA A 167 -13.33 -6.16 14.54
C ALA A 167 -12.91 -7.34 15.44
N GLY A 168 -12.25 -7.08 16.57
CA GLY A 168 -11.77 -8.08 17.54
C GLY A 168 -10.45 -8.73 17.16
N VAL A 169 -9.68 -8.15 16.24
CA VAL A 169 -8.30 -8.55 15.95
C VAL A 169 -7.44 -8.17 17.16
N ARG A 170 -6.65 -9.12 17.66
CA ARG A 170 -5.77 -8.92 18.81
C ARG A 170 -4.33 -9.20 18.41
N GLY A 171 -3.40 -8.36 18.87
CA GLY A 171 -1.95 -8.48 18.59
C GLY A 171 -1.21 -7.20 18.93
N GLU A 172 0.07 -7.19 18.64
CA GLU A 172 0.94 -6.03 18.80
C GLU A 172 0.80 -5.11 17.59
N PHE A 173 0.00 -4.06 17.73
CA PHE A 173 -0.18 -3.06 16.66
C PHE A 173 0.96 -2.04 16.63
N ALA A 174 1.32 -1.65 15.42
CA ALA A 174 2.12 -0.46 15.14
C ALA A 174 1.41 0.37 14.06
N VAL A 175 1.53 1.68 14.12
CA VAL A 175 0.96 2.58 13.12
C VAL A 175 2.08 3.38 12.48
N LEU A 176 2.28 3.18 11.19
CA LEU A 176 3.25 3.92 10.38
C LEU A 176 2.53 4.41 9.11
N PRO A 177 2.24 5.71 9.01
CA PRO A 177 1.58 6.28 7.86
C PRO A 177 2.34 6.04 6.56
N ASN A 178 1.60 5.86 5.47
CA ASN A 178 2.20 5.80 4.15
C ASN A 178 2.97 7.09 3.85
N GLY A 179 4.05 6.95 3.10
CA GLY A 179 4.83 8.05 2.55
C GLY A 179 4.71 8.14 1.04
N VAL A 180 5.13 9.26 0.50
CA VAL A 180 5.23 9.54 -0.93
C VAL A 180 6.66 9.93 -1.29
N ASP A 181 7.10 9.55 -2.50
CA ASP A 181 8.39 9.98 -3.03
C ASP A 181 8.35 11.45 -3.44
N LEU A 182 8.88 12.33 -2.59
CA LEU A 182 8.93 13.78 -2.81
C LEU A 182 9.88 14.20 -3.94
N THR A 183 10.65 13.28 -4.51
CA THR A 183 11.47 13.54 -5.70
C THR A 183 10.69 13.29 -6.98
N ALA A 184 9.84 12.28 -6.99
CA ALA A 184 8.96 11.94 -8.11
C ALA A 184 7.71 12.83 -8.15
N PHE A 185 7.10 13.06 -6.97
CA PHE A 185 5.91 13.90 -6.80
C PHE A 185 6.30 15.25 -6.19
N ARG A 186 6.32 16.27 -7.02
CA ARG A 186 6.66 17.65 -6.65
C ARG A 186 5.93 18.63 -7.57
N PRO A 187 5.73 19.89 -7.16
CA PRO A 187 5.02 20.87 -7.97
C PRO A 187 5.67 21.15 -9.32
N GLU A 188 7.01 21.08 -9.36
CA GLU A 188 7.80 21.35 -10.55
C GLU A 188 7.89 20.13 -11.47
N GLY A 189 7.97 20.38 -12.78
CA GLY A 189 8.13 19.35 -13.80
C GLY A 189 7.05 19.41 -14.88
N GLY A 190 7.11 18.45 -15.80
CA GLY A 190 6.16 18.36 -16.90
C GLY A 190 4.73 18.13 -16.45
N ARG A 191 3.78 18.76 -17.10
CA ARG A 191 2.33 18.53 -16.93
C ARG A 191 1.70 18.20 -18.28
N TYR A 192 0.57 17.52 -18.27
CA TYR A 192 -0.21 17.40 -19.48
C TYR A 192 -0.81 18.78 -19.85
N ALA A 193 -0.71 19.13 -21.13
CA ALA A 193 -1.43 20.29 -21.65
C ALA A 193 -2.91 19.89 -21.75
N TYR A 194 -3.76 20.56 -20.98
CA TYR A 194 -5.17 20.26 -20.97
C TYR A 194 -5.98 21.52 -21.24
N GLY A 195 -6.44 21.60 -22.47
CA GLY A 195 -7.48 22.52 -22.88
C GLY A 195 -7.16 24.01 -22.87
N ASP A 196 -8.20 24.74 -22.83
CA ASP A 196 -8.45 26.15 -23.10
C ASP A 196 -8.58 27.00 -21.81
N GLY A 197 -8.01 26.54 -20.71
CA GLY A 197 -8.13 27.19 -19.40
C GLY A 197 -9.38 26.80 -18.60
N ALA A 198 -10.17 25.84 -19.08
CA ALA A 198 -11.30 25.30 -18.35
C ALA A 198 -10.82 24.51 -17.10
N PRO A 199 -11.56 24.58 -15.96
CA PRO A 199 -11.18 23.88 -14.75
C PRO A 199 -11.08 22.37 -14.95
N LEU A 200 -9.95 21.78 -14.55
CA LEU A 200 -9.65 20.36 -14.65
C LEU A 200 -9.69 19.66 -13.29
N VAL A 201 -10.59 18.69 -13.16
CA VAL A 201 -10.66 17.78 -12.02
C VAL A 201 -10.06 16.44 -12.42
N VAL A 202 -9.15 15.89 -11.62
CA VAL A 202 -8.49 14.62 -11.88
C VAL A 202 -8.81 13.63 -10.76
N CYS A 203 -9.19 12.41 -11.15
CA CYS A 203 -9.36 11.27 -10.25
C CYS A 203 -8.38 10.17 -10.64
N VAL A 204 -7.36 9.93 -9.83
CA VAL A 204 -6.37 8.89 -10.06
C VAL A 204 -6.67 7.67 -9.20
N GLY A 205 -6.83 6.53 -9.83
CA GLY A 205 -7.02 5.28 -9.11
C GLY A 205 -7.57 4.17 -10.00
N ARG A 206 -7.47 2.95 -9.49
CA ARG A 206 -8.04 1.79 -10.16
C ARG A 206 -9.55 1.94 -10.35
N LEU A 207 -10.06 1.63 -11.53
CA LEU A 207 -11.49 1.73 -11.83
C LEU A 207 -12.22 0.50 -11.26
N CYS A 208 -12.67 0.64 -10.01
CA CYS A 208 -13.31 -0.45 -9.27
C CYS A 208 -14.23 0.10 -8.16
N ARG A 209 -15.15 -0.74 -7.68
CA ARG A 209 -16.13 -0.41 -6.64
C ARG A 209 -15.51 0.30 -5.42
N GLN A 210 -14.31 -0.13 -4.98
CA GLN A 210 -13.61 0.49 -3.84
C GLN A 210 -13.41 2.00 -4.04
N LYS A 211 -13.02 2.41 -5.24
CA LYS A 211 -12.62 3.79 -5.55
C LYS A 211 -13.78 4.75 -5.82
N GLY A 212 -15.00 4.22 -5.98
CA GLY A 212 -16.22 5.03 -5.98
C GLY A 212 -16.39 6.02 -7.14
N GLN A 213 -15.73 5.78 -8.28
CA GLN A 213 -15.85 6.67 -9.45
C GLN A 213 -17.30 6.82 -9.94
N ASP A 214 -18.13 5.79 -9.73
CA ASP A 214 -19.56 5.85 -10.02
C ASP A 214 -20.31 6.91 -9.18
N VAL A 215 -19.89 7.13 -7.91
CA VAL A 215 -20.41 8.22 -7.07
C VAL A 215 -20.04 9.59 -7.64
N LEU A 216 -18.78 9.72 -8.09
CA LEU A 216 -18.29 10.94 -8.73
C LEU A 216 -19.04 11.22 -10.05
N LEU A 217 -19.27 10.20 -10.86
CA LEU A 217 -20.02 10.34 -12.11
C LEU A 217 -21.48 10.77 -11.88
N ARG A 218 -22.12 10.32 -10.78
CA ARG A 218 -23.44 10.80 -10.37
C ARG A 218 -23.44 12.27 -9.92
N ALA A 219 -22.34 12.74 -9.30
CA ALA A 219 -22.18 14.13 -8.88
C ALA A 219 -21.85 15.08 -10.03
N TRP A 220 -21.19 14.57 -11.08
CA TRP A 220 -20.52 15.36 -12.09
C TRP A 220 -21.45 16.28 -12.92
N PRO A 221 -22.67 15.88 -13.34
CA PRO A 221 -23.59 16.78 -14.07
C PRO A 221 -23.87 18.08 -13.32
N ALA A 222 -24.14 17.99 -12.01
CA ALA A 222 -24.41 19.18 -11.18
C ALA A 222 -23.15 20.04 -10.97
N VAL A 223 -21.96 19.45 -10.91
CA VAL A 223 -20.70 20.21 -10.89
C VAL A 223 -20.54 21.01 -12.18
N ARG A 224 -20.81 20.41 -13.33
CA ARG A 224 -20.71 21.10 -14.64
C ARG A 224 -21.76 22.19 -14.83
N GLU A 225 -22.96 21.99 -14.30
CA GLU A 225 -23.99 23.03 -14.28
C GLU A 225 -23.51 24.24 -13.48
N ALA A 226 -22.94 24.02 -12.30
CA ALA A 226 -22.45 25.07 -11.42
C ALA A 226 -21.12 25.69 -11.91
N VAL A 227 -20.28 24.94 -12.63
CA VAL A 227 -18.99 25.41 -13.18
C VAL A 227 -18.91 25.02 -14.66
N PRO A 228 -19.49 25.88 -15.54
CA PRO A 228 -19.51 25.63 -16.98
C PRO A 228 -18.09 25.40 -17.55
N GLY A 229 -17.95 24.42 -18.43
CA GLY A 229 -16.66 24.05 -19.01
C GLY A 229 -15.80 23.11 -18.18
N ALA A 230 -16.14 22.86 -16.89
CA ALA A 230 -15.36 21.93 -16.07
C ALA A 230 -15.20 20.54 -16.71
N ARG A 231 -14.00 19.98 -16.62
CA ARG A 231 -13.61 18.67 -17.16
C ARG A 231 -13.20 17.73 -16.03
N LEU A 232 -13.57 16.46 -16.17
CA LEU A 232 -13.17 15.38 -15.29
C LEU A 232 -12.33 14.37 -16.07
N VAL A 233 -11.14 14.05 -15.58
CA VAL A 233 -10.32 12.96 -16.12
C VAL A 233 -10.19 11.86 -15.08
N LEU A 234 -10.61 10.65 -15.48
CA LEU A 234 -10.40 9.42 -14.73
C LEU A 234 -9.11 8.76 -15.25
N VAL A 235 -8.10 8.69 -14.37
CA VAL A 235 -6.78 8.14 -14.67
C VAL A 235 -6.63 6.80 -13.97
N GLY A 236 -6.54 5.74 -14.73
CA GLY A 236 -6.44 4.37 -14.28
C GLY A 236 -7.25 3.43 -15.17
N ASP A 237 -7.15 2.16 -14.88
CA ASP A 237 -7.93 1.07 -15.47
C ASP A 237 -8.58 0.22 -14.38
N GLY A 238 -9.38 -0.74 -14.76
CA GLY A 238 -9.96 -1.68 -13.80
C GLY A 238 -11.25 -2.36 -14.27
N PRO A 239 -11.75 -3.29 -13.45
CA PRO A 239 -12.89 -4.14 -13.85
C PRO A 239 -14.19 -3.36 -14.11
N ASP A 240 -14.35 -2.19 -13.54
CA ASP A 240 -15.60 -1.40 -13.65
C ASP A 240 -15.53 -0.38 -14.81
N GLU A 241 -14.44 -0.34 -15.59
CA GLU A 241 -14.23 0.66 -16.65
C GLU A 241 -15.39 0.70 -17.65
N ALA A 242 -15.84 -0.44 -18.14
CA ALA A 242 -16.92 -0.51 -19.13
C ALA A 242 -18.23 0.10 -18.57
N ALA A 243 -18.58 -0.23 -17.33
CA ALA A 243 -19.77 0.31 -16.66
C ALA A 243 -19.64 1.82 -16.39
N LEU A 244 -18.47 2.28 -15.98
CA LEU A 244 -18.21 3.70 -15.75
C LEU A 244 -18.26 4.50 -17.06
N ARG A 245 -17.76 3.97 -18.18
CA ARG A 245 -17.88 4.61 -19.50
C ARG A 245 -19.34 4.75 -19.95
N GLN A 246 -20.20 3.75 -19.67
CA GLN A 246 -21.63 3.84 -19.95
C GLN A 246 -22.33 4.89 -19.09
N GLN A 247 -21.89 5.12 -17.86
CA GLN A 247 -22.43 6.11 -16.94
C GLN A 247 -21.90 7.52 -17.21
N ALA A 248 -20.74 7.65 -17.86
CA ALA A 248 -20.08 8.91 -18.09
C ALA A 248 -20.89 9.84 -19.00
N GLY A 249 -21.09 11.07 -18.52
CA GLY A 249 -21.72 12.14 -19.27
C GLY A 249 -20.72 13.09 -19.94
N ALA A 250 -21.20 14.22 -20.40
CA ALA A 250 -20.38 15.24 -21.03
C ALA A 250 -19.25 15.74 -20.10
N GLY A 251 -18.07 16.01 -20.67
CA GLY A 251 -16.90 16.55 -19.95
C GLY A 251 -16.19 15.51 -19.06
N VAL A 252 -16.43 14.21 -19.26
CA VAL A 252 -15.73 13.12 -18.60
C VAL A 252 -14.84 12.41 -19.61
N GLU A 253 -13.58 12.21 -19.27
CA GLU A 253 -12.60 11.53 -20.07
C GLU A 253 -11.91 10.40 -19.28
N PHE A 254 -11.52 9.35 -19.98
CA PHE A 254 -10.79 8.20 -19.42
C PHE A 254 -9.39 8.16 -20.05
N ALA A 255 -8.39 8.44 -19.25
CA ALA A 255 -6.99 8.48 -19.69
C ALA A 255 -6.32 7.10 -19.74
N GLY A 256 -6.98 6.05 -19.22
CA GLY A 256 -6.36 4.74 -19.04
C GLY A 256 -5.31 4.72 -17.94
N ALA A 257 -4.58 3.61 -17.84
CA ALA A 257 -3.49 3.46 -16.88
C ALA A 257 -2.33 4.41 -17.20
N ALA A 258 -1.88 5.17 -16.21
CA ALA A 258 -0.78 6.12 -16.37
C ALA A 258 0.47 5.65 -15.62
N ARG A 259 1.62 5.62 -16.30
CA ARG A 259 2.93 5.36 -15.67
C ARG A 259 3.42 6.55 -14.85
N ASP A 260 3.13 7.78 -15.29
CA ASP A 260 3.51 9.03 -14.65
C ASP A 260 2.27 9.80 -14.20
N CYS A 261 1.75 9.46 -13.02
CA CYS A 261 0.61 10.16 -12.43
C CYS A 261 0.95 11.60 -12.00
N ALA A 262 2.24 11.93 -11.76
CA ALA A 262 2.62 13.26 -11.34
C ALA A 262 2.29 14.32 -12.39
N ARG A 263 2.37 13.98 -13.69
CA ARG A 263 1.98 14.89 -14.77
C ARG A 263 0.47 15.20 -14.77
N TRP A 264 -0.36 14.22 -14.38
CA TRP A 264 -1.81 14.42 -14.23
C TRP A 264 -2.13 15.29 -13.01
N TYR A 265 -1.49 15.01 -11.87
CA TYR A 265 -1.65 15.86 -10.70
C TYR A 265 -1.24 17.31 -10.99
N ARG A 266 -0.08 17.53 -11.62
CA ARG A 266 0.39 18.88 -11.99
C ARG A 266 -0.51 19.59 -13.00
N ALA A 267 -1.26 18.87 -13.81
CA ALA A 267 -2.23 19.44 -14.74
C ALA A 267 -3.54 19.85 -14.05
N ALA A 268 -3.91 19.16 -12.98
CA ALA A 268 -5.20 19.34 -12.31
C ALA A 268 -5.32 20.69 -11.59
N ASP A 269 -6.51 21.29 -11.62
CA ASP A 269 -6.90 22.36 -10.70
C ASP A 269 -7.33 21.80 -9.36
N LEU A 270 -7.96 20.64 -9.36
CA LEU A 270 -8.45 19.95 -8.18
C LEU A 270 -8.33 18.43 -8.36
N VAL A 271 -7.96 17.71 -7.30
CA VAL A 271 -7.93 16.26 -7.30
C VAL A 271 -9.07 15.71 -6.46
N VAL A 272 -9.70 14.61 -6.89
CA VAL A 272 -10.80 13.99 -6.17
C VAL A 272 -10.56 12.49 -5.98
N LEU A 273 -10.87 11.99 -4.77
CA LEU A 273 -10.84 10.55 -4.47
C LEU A 273 -12.11 10.15 -3.70
N PRO A 274 -13.15 9.65 -4.39
CA PRO A 274 -14.45 9.35 -3.81
C PRO A 274 -14.55 7.92 -3.25
N SER A 275 -13.49 7.41 -2.66
CA SER A 275 -13.37 6.00 -2.23
C SER A 275 -14.41 5.61 -1.19
N ARG A 276 -14.82 4.35 -1.22
CA ARG A 276 -15.73 3.73 -0.24
C ARG A 276 -15.01 3.23 1.00
N TRP A 277 -13.79 2.73 0.85
CA TRP A 277 -12.90 2.31 1.94
C TRP A 277 -11.43 2.40 1.52
N GLU A 278 -10.57 2.75 2.48
CA GLU A 278 -9.12 2.85 2.32
C GLU A 278 -8.43 2.53 3.66
N GLY A 279 -7.19 2.07 3.62
CA GLY A 279 -6.30 2.14 4.78
C GLY A 279 -5.77 3.57 4.94
N MET A 280 -4.87 3.98 4.06
CA MET A 280 -4.44 5.35 3.77
C MET A 280 -4.02 5.38 2.29
N ALA A 281 -4.78 6.04 1.44
CA ALA A 281 -4.50 6.09 0.01
C ALA A 281 -3.23 6.90 -0.30
N LEU A 282 -2.46 6.48 -1.31
CA LEU A 282 -1.30 7.24 -1.79
C LEU A 282 -1.69 8.45 -2.66
N ALA A 283 -2.74 8.32 -3.47
CA ALA A 283 -3.14 9.36 -4.41
C ALA A 283 -3.34 10.76 -3.76
N PRO A 284 -3.94 10.90 -2.55
CA PRO A 284 -3.98 12.18 -1.85
C PRO A 284 -2.60 12.72 -1.49
N LEU A 285 -1.68 11.86 -1.01
CA LEU A 285 -0.32 12.26 -0.66
C LEU A 285 0.44 12.71 -1.91
N GLU A 286 0.30 11.99 -3.02
CA GLU A 286 0.89 12.32 -4.32
C GLU A 286 0.36 13.65 -4.87
N ALA A 287 -0.95 13.89 -4.76
CA ALA A 287 -1.58 15.14 -5.18
C ALA A 287 -1.09 16.34 -4.37
N MET A 288 -1.06 16.21 -3.04
CA MET A 288 -0.53 17.26 -2.15
C MET A 288 0.96 17.51 -2.39
N ALA A 289 1.75 16.47 -2.63
CA ALA A 289 3.16 16.59 -2.99
C ALA A 289 3.36 17.33 -4.31
N CYS A 290 2.42 17.20 -5.26
CA CYS A 290 2.38 17.98 -6.49
C CYS A 290 1.75 19.39 -6.33
N GLY A 291 1.46 19.82 -5.09
CA GLY A 291 0.90 21.13 -4.79
C GLY A 291 -0.54 21.29 -5.27
N ARG A 292 -1.38 20.26 -5.11
CA ARG A 292 -2.81 20.31 -5.51
C ARG A 292 -3.73 20.20 -4.30
N ALA A 293 -4.78 21.02 -4.31
CA ALA A 293 -5.90 20.86 -3.42
C ALA A 293 -6.72 19.63 -3.83
N LEU A 294 -7.46 19.06 -2.88
CA LEU A 294 -8.18 17.82 -3.12
C LEU A 294 -9.48 17.72 -2.34
N VAL A 295 -10.38 16.86 -2.82
CA VAL A 295 -11.60 16.44 -2.14
C VAL A 295 -11.56 14.92 -1.99
N LEU A 296 -11.76 14.45 -0.77
CA LEU A 296 -11.73 13.03 -0.41
C LEU A 296 -13.03 12.63 0.30
N THR A 297 -13.39 11.37 0.20
CA THR A 297 -14.35 10.80 1.14
C THR A 297 -13.68 10.50 2.48
N ASP A 298 -14.41 10.74 3.58
CA ASP A 298 -13.94 10.50 4.97
C ASP A 298 -13.94 9.00 5.28
N THR A 299 -12.95 8.29 4.77
CA THR A 299 -12.78 6.84 4.89
C THR A 299 -11.39 6.51 5.38
N GLY A 300 -11.27 5.52 6.25
CA GLY A 300 -9.97 5.03 6.74
C GLY A 300 -9.06 6.16 7.21
N GLY A 301 -7.82 6.19 6.69
CA GLY A 301 -6.81 7.20 7.01
C GLY A 301 -6.95 8.53 6.28
N ALA A 302 -8.07 8.81 5.57
CA ALA A 302 -8.24 10.04 4.81
C ALA A 302 -8.07 11.29 5.67
N ARG A 303 -8.71 11.31 6.85
CA ARG A 303 -8.61 12.41 7.81
C ARG A 303 -7.19 12.61 8.34
N GLU A 304 -6.45 11.52 8.53
CA GLU A 304 -5.07 11.53 9.03
C GLU A 304 -4.06 11.97 7.97
N SER A 305 -4.40 11.81 6.69
CA SER A 305 -3.56 12.23 5.56
C SER A 305 -3.61 13.73 5.28
N LEU A 306 -4.60 14.46 5.84
CA LEU A 306 -4.85 15.87 5.54
C LEU A 306 -4.34 16.81 6.65
N PRO A 307 -3.88 18.03 6.29
CA PRO A 307 -3.68 19.09 7.29
C PRO A 307 -5.02 19.51 7.89
N ARG A 308 -5.02 19.89 9.17
CA ARG A 308 -6.25 20.29 9.90
C ARG A 308 -7.06 21.37 9.17
N ALA A 309 -6.38 22.35 8.57
CA ALA A 309 -7.03 23.43 7.83
C ALA A 309 -7.85 22.93 6.63
N ALA A 310 -7.50 21.79 6.04
CA ALA A 310 -8.20 21.26 4.88
C ALA A 310 -9.44 20.41 5.24
N LEU A 311 -9.56 19.94 6.48
CA LEU A 311 -10.60 18.97 6.86
C LEU A 311 -12.02 19.44 6.55
N ALA A 312 -12.34 20.72 6.82
CA ALA A 312 -13.68 21.27 6.60
C ALA A 312 -14.06 21.41 5.12
N TYR A 313 -13.07 21.49 4.22
CA TYR A 313 -13.28 21.77 2.80
C TYR A 313 -13.02 20.55 1.92
N SER A 314 -12.17 19.64 2.37
CA SER A 314 -11.66 18.50 1.59
C SER A 314 -12.33 17.18 1.93
N LEU A 315 -12.98 17.02 3.09
CA LEU A 315 -13.62 15.77 3.48
C LEU A 315 -15.13 15.80 3.28
N VAL A 316 -15.65 14.78 2.61
CA VAL A 316 -17.08 14.56 2.42
C VAL A 316 -17.47 13.14 2.86
N PRO A 317 -18.72 12.90 3.27
CA PRO A 317 -19.19 11.54 3.57
C PRO A 317 -19.05 10.62 2.34
N PRO A 318 -18.71 9.34 2.51
CA PRO A 318 -18.77 8.38 1.42
C PRO A 318 -20.21 8.20 0.93
N GLU A 319 -20.39 7.77 -0.32
CA GLU A 319 -21.70 7.54 -0.97
C GLU A 319 -22.62 8.77 -1.00
N ALA A 320 -22.08 9.98 -0.90
CA ALA A 320 -22.83 11.23 -0.85
C ALA A 320 -22.55 12.13 -2.07
N PRO A 321 -23.16 11.87 -3.24
CA PRO A 321 -22.89 12.65 -4.46
C PRO A 321 -23.21 14.13 -4.31
N GLY A 322 -24.25 14.50 -3.54
CA GLY A 322 -24.59 15.91 -3.27
C GLY A 322 -23.52 16.64 -2.47
N ALA A 323 -22.95 16.01 -1.43
CA ALA A 323 -21.83 16.58 -0.67
C ALA A 323 -20.57 16.72 -1.54
N LEU A 324 -20.32 15.73 -2.39
CA LEU A 324 -19.21 15.76 -3.34
C LEU A 324 -19.37 16.89 -4.36
N THR A 325 -20.58 17.08 -4.90
CA THR A 325 -20.92 18.22 -5.77
C THR A 325 -20.64 19.56 -5.08
N ALA A 326 -21.12 19.73 -3.85
CA ALA A 326 -20.95 20.98 -3.09
C ALA A 326 -19.47 21.30 -2.86
N ALA A 327 -18.67 20.33 -2.40
CA ALA A 327 -17.25 20.51 -2.14
C ALA A 327 -16.45 20.82 -3.42
N LEU A 328 -16.68 20.07 -4.49
CA LEU A 328 -16.02 20.30 -5.78
C LEU A 328 -16.36 21.68 -6.34
N THR A 329 -17.65 22.03 -6.37
CA THR A 329 -18.12 23.34 -6.87
C THR A 329 -17.53 24.48 -6.05
N HIS A 330 -17.54 24.36 -4.72
CA HIS A 330 -16.98 25.38 -3.84
C HIS A 330 -15.50 25.65 -4.12
N LEU A 331 -14.68 24.59 -4.16
CA LEU A 331 -13.25 24.73 -4.41
C LEU A 331 -12.94 25.18 -5.85
N LEU A 332 -13.71 24.75 -6.85
CA LEU A 332 -13.52 25.21 -8.22
C LEU A 332 -13.83 26.70 -8.38
N ARG A 333 -14.84 27.20 -7.68
CA ARG A 333 -15.26 28.63 -7.70
C ARG A 333 -14.41 29.54 -6.80
N THR A 334 -13.55 28.99 -5.93
CA THR A 334 -12.75 29.73 -4.96
C THR A 334 -11.26 29.49 -5.17
N PRO A 335 -10.62 30.05 -6.23
CA PRO A 335 -9.21 29.78 -6.55
C PRO A 335 -8.24 30.14 -5.42
N ALA A 336 -8.52 31.23 -4.66
CA ALA A 336 -7.68 31.63 -3.54
C ALA A 336 -7.65 30.59 -2.42
N LEU A 337 -8.83 30.08 -2.00
CA LEU A 337 -8.92 28.99 -1.01
C LEU A 337 -8.24 27.71 -1.53
N ARG A 338 -8.45 27.38 -2.79
CA ARG A 338 -7.82 26.22 -3.43
C ARG A 338 -6.29 26.32 -3.39
N ALA A 339 -5.73 27.51 -3.63
CA ALA A 339 -4.28 27.75 -3.55
C ALA A 339 -3.76 27.65 -2.09
N GLU A 340 -4.51 28.17 -1.13
CA GLU A 340 -4.17 28.06 0.30
C GLU A 340 -4.16 26.60 0.76
N LEU A 341 -5.18 25.82 0.42
CA LEU A 341 -5.27 24.41 0.76
C LEU A 341 -4.16 23.57 0.09
N ALA A 342 -3.81 23.92 -1.15
CA ALA A 342 -2.70 23.27 -1.86
C ALA A 342 -1.36 23.52 -1.17
N ALA A 343 -1.11 24.77 -0.75
CA ALA A 343 0.11 25.13 0.00
C ALA A 343 0.18 24.42 1.35
N ALA A 344 -0.93 24.40 2.09
CA ALA A 344 -1.02 23.69 3.37
C ALA A 344 -0.79 22.17 3.20
N GLY A 345 -1.39 21.57 2.16
CA GLY A 345 -1.22 20.17 1.81
C GLY A 345 0.24 19.81 1.49
N LEU A 346 0.92 20.63 0.69
CA LEU A 346 2.31 20.45 0.33
C LEU A 346 3.23 20.53 1.56
N ALA A 347 3.00 21.51 2.43
CA ALA A 347 3.76 21.66 3.68
C ALA A 347 3.56 20.43 4.59
N HIS A 348 2.29 19.97 4.73
CA HIS A 348 1.94 18.81 5.54
C HIS A 348 2.62 17.52 5.04
N VAL A 349 2.53 17.25 3.75
CA VAL A 349 3.13 16.04 3.16
C VAL A 349 4.66 16.03 3.30
N ARG A 350 5.30 17.17 3.09
CA ARG A 350 6.76 17.30 3.30
C ARG A 350 7.17 17.07 4.75
N ALA A 351 6.37 17.51 5.70
CA ALA A 351 6.66 17.36 7.13
C ALA A 351 6.39 15.93 7.63
N HIS A 352 5.37 15.24 7.13
CA HIS A 352 4.85 14.02 7.77
C HIS A 352 4.87 12.77 6.89
N HIS A 353 4.89 12.90 5.56
CA HIS A 353 4.70 11.79 4.63
C HIS A 353 5.83 11.58 3.62
N ASP A 354 7.09 11.91 3.98
CA ASP A 354 8.25 11.50 3.18
C ASP A 354 8.46 9.98 3.28
N VAL A 355 8.43 9.29 2.15
CA VAL A 355 8.60 7.84 2.06
C VAL A 355 9.89 7.33 2.72
N ARG A 356 10.96 8.13 2.71
CA ARG A 356 12.22 7.77 3.37
C ARG A 356 12.06 7.70 4.89
N ARG A 357 11.22 8.56 5.48
CA ARG A 357 10.89 8.50 6.92
C ARG A 357 10.08 7.24 7.23
N THR A 358 9.05 6.93 6.42
CA THR A 358 8.26 5.70 6.57
C THR A 358 9.15 4.46 6.47
N ALA A 359 10.03 4.38 5.46
CA ALA A 359 10.92 3.24 5.29
C ALA A 359 11.88 3.05 6.48
N ARG A 360 12.49 4.14 6.97
CA ARG A 360 13.35 4.08 8.19
C ARG A 360 12.57 3.59 9.41
N ALA A 361 11.34 4.06 9.59
CA ALA A 361 10.49 3.62 10.71
C ALA A 361 10.13 2.13 10.60
N VAL A 362 9.87 1.63 9.37
CA VAL A 362 9.67 0.20 9.12
C VAL A 362 10.94 -0.61 9.41
N SER A 363 12.12 -0.13 9.01
CA SER A 363 13.39 -0.80 9.31
C SER A 363 13.69 -0.82 10.82
N ALA A 364 13.38 0.25 11.54
CA ALA A 364 13.51 0.30 13.01
C ALA A 364 12.56 -0.69 13.70
N LEU A 365 11.32 -0.83 13.19
CA LEU A 365 10.37 -1.84 13.67
C LEU A 365 10.92 -3.27 13.49
N TYR A 366 11.56 -3.56 12.36
CA TYR A 366 12.21 -4.85 12.12
C TYR A 366 13.36 -5.09 13.12
N GLY A 367 14.21 -4.08 13.36
CA GLY A 367 15.31 -4.16 14.34
C GLY A 367 14.80 -4.50 15.73
N GLY A 368 13.75 -3.80 16.18
CA GLY A 368 13.11 -4.07 17.48
C GLY A 368 12.46 -5.47 17.56
N LEU A 369 11.97 -6.01 16.44
CA LEU A 369 11.40 -7.35 16.39
C LEU A 369 12.50 -8.42 16.47
N LEU A 370 13.55 -8.30 15.66
CA LEU A 370 14.66 -9.25 15.61
C LEU A 370 15.49 -9.28 16.90
N ALA A 371 15.59 -8.16 17.61
CA ALA A 371 16.27 -8.11 18.91
C ALA A 371 15.54 -8.88 20.00
N ARG A 372 14.21 -9.05 19.89
CA ARG A 372 13.38 -9.83 20.83
C ARG A 372 13.33 -11.32 20.55
N THR A 373 13.64 -11.74 19.33
CA THR A 373 13.61 -13.13 18.91
C THR A 373 15.00 -13.73 19.04
N PRO A 374 15.25 -14.69 19.97
CA PRO A 374 16.55 -15.35 20.07
C PRO A 374 16.86 -16.01 18.72
N ARG A 375 18.01 -15.68 18.14
CA ARG A 375 18.49 -16.37 16.93
C ARG A 375 18.75 -17.81 17.28
N THR A 376 17.88 -18.74 16.89
CA THR A 376 18.26 -20.14 16.79
C THR A 376 19.21 -20.24 15.59
N THR A 377 20.51 -20.22 15.87
CA THR A 377 21.54 -20.51 14.84
C THR A 377 21.20 -21.88 14.26
N PRO A 378 20.98 -22.01 12.94
CA PRO A 378 20.81 -23.34 12.36
C PRO A 378 22.07 -24.14 12.63
N PRO A 379 21.97 -25.43 13.01
CA PRO A 379 23.13 -26.25 13.23
C PRO A 379 23.97 -26.25 11.95
N GLY A 380 25.25 -25.84 12.09
CA GLY A 380 26.20 -25.87 11.00
C GLY A 380 26.22 -27.25 10.36
N PRO A 381 26.63 -27.40 9.08
CA PRO A 381 26.69 -28.68 8.43
C PRO A 381 27.53 -29.64 9.31
N ARG A 382 26.90 -30.72 9.73
CA ARG A 382 27.63 -31.78 10.47
C ARG A 382 28.74 -32.27 9.55
N GLY A 383 29.99 -31.93 9.93
CA GLY A 383 31.15 -32.46 9.27
C GLY A 383 31.04 -33.98 9.29
N THR A 384 31.02 -34.56 8.13
CA THR A 384 31.23 -36.02 7.97
C THR A 384 32.60 -36.31 8.48
N ALA A 385 32.71 -36.81 9.72
CA ALA A 385 33.94 -37.40 10.24
C ALA A 385 34.27 -38.62 9.35
N ALA A 386 35.20 -38.42 8.43
CA ALA A 386 35.82 -39.52 7.71
C ALA A 386 36.64 -40.32 8.74
N GLY A 387 36.04 -41.42 9.22
CA GLY A 387 36.71 -42.39 10.03
C GLY A 387 37.75 -43.13 9.18
N THR A 388 39.02 -42.76 9.32
CA THR A 388 40.15 -43.52 8.84
C THR A 388 40.27 -44.79 9.67
N ARG A 389 39.94 -45.93 9.07
CA ARG A 389 40.19 -47.28 9.62
C ARG A 389 41.68 -47.59 9.48
N PRO A 390 42.39 -48.01 10.56
CA PRO A 390 43.82 -48.45 10.43
C PRO A 390 43.92 -49.78 9.66
N PRO A 391 45.05 -50.04 8.95
CA PRO A 391 45.24 -51.23 8.19
C PRO A 391 45.43 -52.48 9.13
N ARG A 392 44.77 -53.55 8.77
CA ARG A 392 45.00 -54.86 9.42
C ARG A 392 46.34 -55.41 8.97
N GLU A 393 47.26 -55.63 9.91
CA GLU A 393 48.45 -56.42 9.70
C GLU A 393 48.09 -57.89 9.46
N SER A 394 48.62 -58.46 8.36
CA SER A 394 48.59 -59.85 8.04
C SER A 394 49.75 -60.56 8.78
N MET A 395 49.44 -61.38 9.74
CA MET A 395 50.39 -62.35 10.24
C MET A 395 50.23 -63.64 9.44
N THR A 396 51.27 -63.97 8.67
CA THR A 396 51.57 -65.29 8.13
C THR A 396 52.40 -66.05 9.13
N SER A 397 52.00 -67.26 9.45
CA SER A 397 52.79 -68.42 9.73
C SER A 397 51.97 -69.68 9.51
#